data_ba0e4db818239cc659a87204d4de59dd
#
_entry.id   ba0e4db818239cc659a87204d4de59dd
#
_cell.length_a   1.000
_cell.length_b   1.000
_cell.length_c   1.000
_cell.angle_alpha   90.00
_cell.angle_beta   90.00
_cell.angle_gamma   90.00
#
_symmetry.space_group_name_H-M   'P 1'
#
loop_
_entity.id
_entity.type
_entity.pdbx_description
1 polymer ?
#
loop_
_entity_poly.entity_id
_entity_poly.type
_entity_poly.pdbx_seq_one_letter_code
_entity_poly.pdbx_strand_id
1 'polypeptide(L)'
;MAVWEPLPDMEAASLATLHELSSIVNAKGYGRDMLYRDREAHYVFLRYWKSEEARRAAQEDPEMLRCWARLGNEIQIVKVYETLTEVPVDTK
;
A
#
# COMPACT_ATOMS: atom_id res chain seq x y z
N MET A 1 -1.71 3.54 -5.78
CA MET A 1 -1.16 4.51 -4.82
C MET A 1 -2.22 4.91 -3.81
N ALA A 2 -1.87 4.94 -2.56
CA ALA A 2 -2.78 5.37 -1.51
C ALA A 2 -2.10 6.42 -0.64
N VAL A 3 -2.84 7.48 -0.32
CA VAL A 3 -2.42 8.50 0.64
C VAL A 3 -3.27 8.30 1.89
N TRP A 4 -2.61 8.17 3.03
CA TRP A 4 -3.31 7.85 4.28
C TRP A 4 -2.61 8.50 5.48
N GLU A 5 -3.32 8.55 6.59
CA GLU A 5 -2.76 8.97 7.87
C GLU A 5 -3.14 7.95 8.95
N PRO A 6 -2.28 7.76 9.95
CA PRO A 6 -2.64 6.87 11.06
C PRO A 6 -3.79 7.47 11.85
N LEU A 7 -4.66 6.62 12.38
CA LEU A 7 -5.61 7.03 13.38
C LEU A 7 -4.84 7.38 14.67
N PRO A 8 -5.43 8.17 15.59
CA PRO A 8 -4.75 8.55 16.83
C PRO A 8 -4.15 7.34 17.55
N ASP A 9 -2.88 7.45 17.92
CA ASP A 9 -2.10 6.41 18.62
C ASP A 9 -1.89 5.11 17.81
N MET A 10 -2.15 5.13 16.52
CA MET A 10 -2.03 3.95 15.66
C MET A 10 -0.84 3.99 14.69
N GLU A 11 0.04 4.97 14.81
CA GLU A 11 1.17 5.07 13.87
C GLU A 11 2.04 3.82 13.90
N ALA A 12 2.49 3.40 15.09
CA ALA A 12 3.35 2.22 15.19
C ALA A 12 2.64 0.95 14.74
N ALA A 13 1.36 0.78 15.11
CA ALA A 13 0.58 -0.38 14.71
C ALA A 13 0.38 -0.44 13.20
N SER A 14 0.05 0.69 12.57
CA SER A 14 -0.17 0.76 11.13
C SER A 14 1.10 0.46 10.34
N LEU A 15 2.24 0.97 10.81
CA LEU A 15 3.52 0.69 10.15
C LEU A 15 3.89 -0.79 10.27
N ALA A 16 3.63 -1.41 11.42
CA ALA A 16 3.86 -2.83 11.61
C ALA A 16 2.98 -3.67 10.67
N THR A 17 1.71 -3.31 10.52
CA THR A 17 0.79 -3.99 9.61
C THR A 17 1.24 -3.85 8.16
N LEU A 18 1.64 -2.65 7.76
CA LEU A 18 2.16 -2.41 6.41
C LEU A 18 3.44 -3.19 6.15
N HIS A 19 4.32 -3.26 7.13
CA HIS A 19 5.55 -4.02 7.00
C HIS A 19 5.25 -5.50 6.77
N GLU A 20 4.31 -6.07 7.53
CA GLU A 20 3.86 -7.44 7.35
C GLU A 20 3.25 -7.65 5.96
N LEU A 21 2.37 -6.73 5.54
CA LEU A 21 1.73 -6.79 4.24
C LEU A 21 2.77 -6.76 3.11
N SER A 22 3.72 -5.86 3.18
CA SER A 22 4.79 -5.75 2.18
C SER A 22 5.69 -6.98 2.16
N SER A 23 5.93 -7.59 3.31
CA SER A 23 6.68 -8.84 3.40
C SER A 23 5.97 -9.97 2.67
N ILE A 24 4.65 -10.06 2.80
CA ILE A 24 3.84 -11.05 2.08
C ILE A 24 3.93 -10.81 0.57
N VAL A 25 3.75 -9.57 0.15
CA VAL A 25 3.83 -9.19 -1.26
C VAL A 25 5.17 -9.57 -1.87
N ASN A 26 6.24 -9.29 -1.16
CA ASN A 26 7.59 -9.61 -1.62
C ASN A 26 7.84 -11.13 -1.62
N ALA A 27 7.48 -11.82 -0.55
CA ALA A 27 7.73 -13.25 -0.40
C ALA A 27 6.96 -14.09 -1.44
N LYS A 28 5.74 -13.68 -1.75
CA LYS A 28 4.90 -14.40 -2.72
C LYS A 28 5.08 -13.91 -4.15
N GLY A 29 5.93 -12.91 -4.36
CA GLY A 29 6.21 -12.39 -5.69
C GLY A 29 5.06 -11.64 -6.33
N TYR A 30 4.17 -11.07 -5.54
CA TYR A 30 3.02 -10.32 -6.07
C TYR A 30 3.41 -8.99 -6.68
N GLY A 31 4.46 -8.36 -6.13
CA GLY A 31 4.87 -7.05 -6.60
C GLY A 31 5.94 -6.42 -5.72
N ARG A 32 6.01 -5.11 -5.77
CA ARG A 32 6.95 -4.32 -4.99
C ARG A 32 6.26 -3.13 -4.37
N ASP A 33 6.47 -2.93 -3.07
CA ASP A 33 5.89 -1.84 -2.30
C ASP A 33 6.92 -0.78 -1.96
N MET A 34 6.48 0.47 -1.96
CA MET A 34 7.27 1.60 -1.48
C MET A 34 6.41 2.47 -0.60
N LEU A 35 6.99 2.97 0.50
CA LEU A 35 6.31 3.82 1.45
C LEU A 35 7.10 5.11 1.64
N TYR A 36 6.40 6.23 1.54
CA TYR A 36 6.96 7.55 1.76
C TYR A 36 6.13 8.31 2.79
N ARG A 37 6.72 9.27 3.44
CA ARG A 37 6.04 10.16 4.37
C ARG A 37 6.28 11.60 3.94
N ASP A 38 5.23 12.41 3.90
CA ASP A 38 5.35 13.82 3.59
C ASP A 38 5.58 14.64 4.87
N ARG A 39 5.66 15.96 4.73
CA ARG A 39 5.92 16.87 5.85
C ARG A 39 4.74 17.04 6.78
N GLU A 40 3.54 16.69 6.33
CA GLU A 40 2.30 16.84 7.10
C GLU A 40 1.91 15.55 7.82
N ALA A 41 2.85 14.59 7.91
CA ALA A 41 2.65 13.29 8.53
C ALA A 41 1.62 12.41 7.80
N HIS A 42 1.40 12.66 6.51
CA HIS A 42 0.69 11.74 5.66
C HIS A 42 1.66 10.72 5.09
N TYR A 43 1.19 9.50 4.92
CA TYR A 43 1.96 8.45 4.28
C TYR A 43 1.48 8.25 2.86
N VAL A 44 2.41 7.99 1.96
CA VAL A 44 2.11 7.69 0.56
C VAL A 44 2.62 6.29 0.27
N PHE A 45 1.72 5.42 -0.10
CA PHE A 45 2.01 4.02 -0.37
C PHE A 45 1.87 3.74 -1.85
N LEU A 46 2.92 3.16 -2.44
CA LEU A 46 2.95 2.77 -3.84
C LEU A 46 3.15 1.27 -3.95
N ARG A 47 2.39 0.64 -4.81
CA ARG A 47 2.57 -0.78 -5.12
C ARG A 47 2.64 -0.97 -6.63
N TYR A 48 3.68 -1.67 -7.06
CA TYR A 48 3.82 -2.10 -8.44
C TYR A 48 3.55 -3.59 -8.49
N TRP A 49 2.44 -3.97 -9.11
CA TRP A 49 2.11 -5.39 -9.29
C TRP A 49 3.00 -6.01 -10.33
N LYS A 50 3.44 -7.24 -10.09
CA LYS A 50 4.26 -7.98 -11.04
C LYS A 50 3.49 -8.27 -12.33
N SER A 51 2.20 -8.57 -12.21
CA SER A 51 1.32 -8.88 -13.33
C SER A 51 -0.13 -8.73 -12.88
N GLU A 52 -1.04 -8.74 -13.83
CA GLU A 52 -2.48 -8.74 -13.52
C GLU A 52 -2.87 -10.02 -12.75
N GLU A 53 -2.25 -11.15 -13.10
CA GLU A 53 -2.48 -12.40 -12.38
C GLU A 53 -2.03 -12.30 -10.92
N ALA A 54 -0.87 -11.69 -10.68
CA ALA A 54 -0.37 -11.48 -9.32
C ALA A 54 -1.32 -10.60 -8.53
N ARG A 55 -1.85 -9.54 -9.13
CA ARG A 55 -2.82 -8.66 -8.49
C ARG A 55 -4.08 -9.41 -8.08
N ARG A 56 -4.62 -10.24 -8.97
CA ARG A 56 -5.80 -11.05 -8.68
C ARG A 56 -5.54 -12.06 -7.57
N ALA A 57 -4.40 -12.72 -7.61
CA ALA A 57 -4.02 -13.69 -6.59
C ALA A 57 -3.92 -13.03 -5.21
N ALA A 58 -3.33 -11.84 -5.16
CA ALA A 58 -3.19 -11.10 -3.91
C ALA A 58 -4.55 -10.69 -3.33
N GLN A 59 -5.50 -10.31 -4.18
CA GLN A 59 -6.84 -9.91 -3.75
C GLN A 59 -7.64 -11.08 -3.18
N GLU A 60 -7.27 -12.31 -3.49
CA GLU A 60 -7.91 -13.51 -2.97
C GLU A 60 -7.10 -14.19 -1.86
N ASP A 61 -5.93 -13.67 -1.56
CA ASP A 61 -5.03 -14.26 -0.57
C ASP A 61 -5.52 -13.98 0.86
N PRO A 62 -5.84 -15.01 1.65
CA PRO A 62 -6.33 -14.81 3.02
C PRO A 62 -5.36 -14.03 3.92
N GLU A 63 -4.05 -14.17 3.74
CA GLU A 63 -3.07 -13.42 4.52
C GLU A 63 -3.12 -11.93 4.19
N MET A 64 -3.26 -11.61 2.90
CA MET A 64 -3.42 -10.22 2.45
C MET A 64 -4.71 -9.63 3.00
N LEU A 65 -5.81 -10.38 2.93
CA LEU A 65 -7.12 -9.92 3.40
C LEU A 65 -7.11 -9.66 4.91
N ARG A 66 -6.43 -10.49 5.69
CA ARG A 66 -6.30 -10.26 7.14
C ARG A 66 -5.54 -8.98 7.44
N CYS A 67 -4.46 -8.73 6.71
CA CYS A 67 -3.69 -7.49 6.89
C CYS A 67 -4.51 -6.26 6.51
N TRP A 68 -5.25 -6.32 5.40
CA TRP A 68 -6.10 -5.22 4.98
C TRP A 68 -7.21 -4.93 5.99
N ALA A 69 -7.85 -5.97 6.53
CA ALA A 69 -8.89 -5.79 7.54
C ALA A 69 -8.33 -5.12 8.80
N ARG A 70 -7.14 -5.54 9.23
CA ARG A 70 -6.48 -4.95 10.39
C ARG A 70 -6.09 -3.50 10.11
N LEU A 71 -5.51 -3.24 8.95
CA LEU A 71 -5.08 -1.90 8.55
C LEU A 71 -6.26 -0.92 8.52
N GLY A 72 -7.42 -1.37 8.07
CA GLY A 72 -8.63 -0.55 8.02
C GLY A 72 -9.05 0.02 9.37
N ASN A 73 -8.63 -0.60 10.47
CA ASN A 73 -8.88 -0.10 11.83
C ASN A 73 -7.74 0.76 12.36
N GLU A 74 -6.67 0.93 11.61
CA GLU A 74 -5.46 1.61 12.06
C GLU A 74 -5.18 2.91 11.32
N ILE A 75 -5.76 3.07 10.13
CA ILE A 75 -5.50 4.24 9.29
C ILE A 75 -6.79 4.88 8.80
N GLN A 76 -6.66 6.13 8.39
CA GLN A 76 -7.69 6.83 7.65
C GLN A 76 -7.16 7.10 6.24
N ILE A 77 -7.88 6.64 5.24
CA ILE A 77 -7.49 6.85 3.85
C ILE A 77 -7.89 8.26 3.43
N VAL A 78 -6.92 9.00 2.93
CA VAL A 78 -7.14 10.35 2.40
C VAL A 78 -7.51 10.27 0.93
N LYS A 79 -6.77 9.44 0.16
CA LYS A 79 -7.02 9.28 -1.27
C LYS A 79 -6.44 7.95 -1.76
N VAL A 80 -7.15 7.32 -2.70
CA VAL A 80 -6.68 6.09 -3.35
C VAL A 80 -6.68 6.29 -4.86
N TYR A 81 -5.60 5.86 -5.48
CA TYR A 81 -5.49 5.78 -6.94
C TYR A 81 -5.31 4.30 -7.29
N GLU A 82 -6.32 3.67 -7.86
CA GLU A 82 -6.25 2.25 -8.22
C GLU A 82 -5.36 2.02 -9.42
N THR A 83 -5.46 2.88 -10.41
CA THR A 83 -4.69 2.79 -11.64
C THR A 83 -4.15 4.16 -11.99
N LEU A 84 -2.86 4.21 -12.29
CA LEU A 84 -2.19 5.43 -12.77
C LEU A 84 -1.61 5.14 -14.14
N THR A 85 -1.86 6.05 -15.07
CA THR A 85 -1.27 5.98 -16.40
C THR A 85 -0.10 6.95 -16.47
N GLU A 86 1.05 6.44 -16.85
CA GLU A 86 2.21 7.29 -17.01
C GLU A 86 2.01 8.24 -18.19
N VAL A 87 2.24 9.53 -17.94
CA VAL A 87 2.23 10.54 -18.99
C VAL A 87 3.68 10.98 -19.21
N PRO A 88 4.23 10.76 -20.40
CA PRO A 88 5.60 11.18 -20.66
C PRO A 88 5.75 12.68 -20.49
N VAL A 89 6.84 13.06 -19.84
CA VAL A 89 7.17 14.48 -19.65
C VAL A 89 8.37 14.82 -20.53
N ASP A 90 8.15 15.72 -21.46
CA ASP A 90 9.22 16.21 -22.31
C ASP A 90 9.90 17.39 -21.63
N THR A 91 11.17 17.22 -21.30
CA THR A 91 11.93 18.22 -20.54
C THR A 91 12.92 19.00 -21.41
N LYS A 92 12.80 18.93 -22.70
CA LYS A 92 13.70 19.67 -23.59
C LYS A 92 13.56 21.17 -23.41
#